data_889e31c606db3a3e3839427dff5ebfed
#
_entry.id   889e31c606db3a3e3839427dff5ebfed
#
_cell.length_a   1.000
_cell.length_b   1.000
_cell.length_c   1.000
_cell.angle_alpha   90.00
_cell.angle_beta   90.00
_cell.angle_gamma   90.00
#
_symmetry.space_group_name_H-M   'P 1'
#
loop_
_entity.id
_entity.type
_entity.pdbx_description
1 polymer ?
#
loop_
_entity_poly.entity_id
_entity_poly.type
_entity_poly.pdbx_seq_one_letter_code
_entity_poly.pdbx_strand_id
1 'polypeptide(L)'
;LDNTFTSGFKIDIIRIENRKYQFLYFEGNDCHLMNNDDYEQIMLAKDFIDNVKFLKEGENVEVLFHADEGLPLSATLPSHVELEILHTEPGIKGNTATNTFKPATTETGASINVPLFINEGDKIKIDTEKGSYIERVKQ
;
A
#
# COMPACT_ATOMS: atom_id res chain seq x y z
N LEU A 1 -32.87 13.55 16.82
CA LEU A 1 -32.85 13.80 16.57
C LEU A 1 -32.72 14.15 16.14
N ASP A 2 -32.78 14.04 16.08
CA ASP A 2 -32.80 14.37 15.71
C ASP A 2 -32.65 14.81 15.04
N ASN A 3 -32.52 14.76 14.87
CA ASN A 3 -32.49 15.17 14.27
C ASN A 3 -32.57 15.73 13.65
N THR A 4 -32.44 15.60 13.93
CA THR A 4 -32.86 16.14 13.30
C THR A 4 -32.47 16.98 12.57
N PHE A 5 -32.27 16.80 11.90
CA PHE A 5 -31.87 17.44 11.03
C PHE A 5 -32.66 17.90 10.33
N THR A 6 -32.74 18.19 10.00
CA THR A 6 -33.47 18.59 9.45
C THR A 6 -33.81 19.33 8.76
N SER A 7 -34.30 19.49 8.50
CA SER A 7 -35.05 20.22 7.93
C SER A 7 -34.48 21.34 7.28
N GLY A 8 -34.56 21.86 6.45
CA GLY A 8 -33.95 22.81 5.72
C GLY A 8 -32.56 22.45 5.40
N PHE A 9 -32.03 21.50 6.08
CA PHE A 9 -30.73 21.11 5.85
C PHE A 9 -30.66 20.26 4.67
N LYS A 10 -30.02 20.68 3.65
CA LYS A 10 -29.69 19.79 2.64
C LYS A 10 -28.51 19.08 3.02
N ILE A 11 -28.67 17.86 3.41
CA ILE A 11 -27.54 17.01 3.65
C ILE A 11 -27.13 16.48 2.33
N ASP A 12 -25.99 16.91 1.87
CA ASP A 12 -25.42 16.34 0.68
C ASP A 12 -24.88 14.99 1.01
N ILE A 13 -25.58 13.98 0.64
CA ILE A 13 -25.11 12.64 0.83
C ILE A 13 -24.07 12.37 -0.22
N ILE A 14 -22.83 12.30 0.21
CA ILE A 14 -21.74 11.98 -0.68
C ILE A 14 -21.74 10.47 -0.85
N ARG A 15 -21.97 10.03 -2.06
CA ARG A 15 -21.95 8.60 -2.35
C ARG A 15 -20.53 8.22 -2.67
N ILE A 16 -19.97 7.37 -1.86
CA ILE A 16 -18.61 6.91 -2.03
C ILE A 16 -18.63 5.50 -2.57
N GLU A 17 -17.90 5.29 -3.64
CA GLU A 17 -17.82 3.99 -4.26
C GLU A 17 -16.42 3.47 -4.15
N ASN A 18 -16.29 2.23 -3.72
CA ASN A 18 -14.99 1.59 -3.58
C ASN A 18 -14.73 0.77 -4.83
N ARG A 19 -13.65 1.07 -5.53
CA ARG A 19 -13.29 0.34 -6.73
C ARG A 19 -11.89 -0.24 -6.56
N LYS A 20 -11.71 -1.45 -7.03
CA LYS A 20 -10.43 -2.12 -6.92
C LYS A 20 -9.69 -2.07 -8.23
N TYR A 21 -8.45 -1.64 -8.16
CA TYR A 21 -7.60 -1.52 -9.32
C TYR A 21 -6.35 -2.34 -9.12
N GLN A 22 -5.69 -2.68 -10.23
CA GLN A 22 -4.42 -3.36 -10.20
C GLN A 22 -3.37 -2.37 -10.67
N PHE A 23 -2.29 -2.26 -9.92
CA PHE A 23 -1.20 -1.36 -10.29
C PHE A 23 -0.43 -1.96 -11.46
N LEU A 24 -0.23 -1.17 -12.49
CA LEU A 24 0.48 -1.61 -13.67
C LEU A 24 1.95 -1.19 -13.66
N TYR A 25 2.20 0.11 -13.57
CA TYR A 25 3.57 0.61 -13.57
C TYR A 25 3.59 2.09 -13.20
N PHE A 26 4.80 2.57 -12.90
CA PHE A 26 4.99 3.99 -12.65
C PHE A 26 5.47 4.67 -13.92
N GLU A 27 5.01 5.90 -14.12
CA GLU A 27 5.55 6.74 -15.18
C GLU A 27 5.83 8.09 -14.55
N GLY A 28 7.10 8.38 -14.28
CA GLY A 28 7.46 9.59 -13.56
C GLY A 28 6.83 9.59 -12.18
N ASN A 29 6.02 10.59 -11.89
CA ASN A 29 5.32 10.67 -10.61
C ASN A 29 3.90 10.12 -10.69
N ASP A 30 3.56 9.46 -11.78
CA ASP A 30 2.22 8.95 -11.98
C ASP A 30 2.19 7.44 -11.86
N CYS A 31 1.08 6.93 -11.33
CA CYS A 31 0.86 5.51 -11.20
C CYS A 31 -0.26 5.12 -12.14
N HIS A 32 -0.01 4.14 -12.98
CA HIS A 32 -1.01 3.63 -13.91
C HIS A 32 -1.72 2.45 -13.28
N LEU A 33 -3.04 2.54 -13.20
CA LEU A 33 -3.87 1.51 -12.57
C LEU A 33 -4.92 1.03 -13.55
N MET A 34 -5.33 -0.21 -13.40
CA MET A 34 -6.37 -0.79 -14.26
C MET A 34 -7.48 -1.38 -13.38
N ASN A 35 -8.71 -1.02 -13.68
CA ASN A 35 -9.85 -1.51 -12.94
C ASN A 35 -9.99 -3.02 -13.15
N ASN A 36 -10.17 -3.76 -12.06
CA ASN A 36 -10.25 -5.21 -12.14
C ASN A 36 -11.53 -5.72 -12.79
N ASP A 37 -12.57 -4.89 -12.79
CA ASP A 37 -13.85 -5.31 -13.35
C ASP A 37 -14.00 -4.99 -14.83
N ASP A 38 -13.72 -3.76 -15.21
CA ASP A 38 -13.95 -3.34 -16.59
C ASP A 38 -12.67 -3.02 -17.35
N TYR A 39 -11.52 -3.20 -16.70
CA TYR A 39 -10.20 -2.98 -17.29
C TYR A 39 -9.94 -1.54 -17.72
N GLU A 40 -10.71 -0.62 -17.19
CA GLU A 40 -10.50 0.78 -17.48
C GLU A 40 -9.25 1.26 -16.77
N GLN A 41 -8.41 1.99 -17.46
CA GLN A 41 -7.15 2.47 -16.90
C GLN A 41 -7.28 3.88 -16.40
N ILE A 42 -6.69 4.15 -15.24
CA ILE A 42 -6.62 5.51 -14.71
C ILE A 42 -5.19 5.78 -14.28
N MET A 43 -4.90 7.04 -14.06
CA MET A 43 -3.59 7.48 -13.65
C MET A 43 -3.74 8.34 -12.41
N LEU A 44 -2.98 8.02 -11.37
CA LEU A 44 -3.01 8.78 -10.12
C LEU A 44 -1.58 9.18 -9.77
N ALA A 45 -1.44 10.35 -9.14
CA ALA A 45 -0.14 10.79 -8.71
C ALA A 45 0.37 9.91 -7.57
N LYS A 46 1.68 9.70 -7.50
CA LYS A 46 2.27 8.92 -6.42
C LYS A 46 1.86 9.46 -5.05
N ASP A 47 1.82 10.79 -4.93
CA ASP A 47 1.49 11.40 -3.64
C ASP A 47 0.06 11.13 -3.22
N PHE A 48 -0.78 10.74 -4.15
CA PHE A 48 -2.17 10.48 -3.87
C PHE A 48 -2.37 9.12 -3.21
N ILE A 49 -1.46 8.20 -3.42
CA ILE A 49 -1.58 6.84 -2.89
C ILE A 49 -0.82 6.73 -1.59
N ASP A 50 -1.53 6.35 -0.52
CA ASP A 50 -0.89 6.17 0.77
C ASP A 50 0.07 4.99 0.73
N ASN A 51 1.25 5.18 1.31
CA ASN A 51 2.25 4.11 1.42
C ASN A 51 2.68 3.56 0.07
N VAL A 52 2.77 4.45 -0.92
CA VAL A 52 3.10 4.05 -2.29
C VAL A 52 4.46 3.36 -2.38
N LYS A 53 5.33 3.56 -1.40
CA LYS A 53 6.65 2.92 -1.41
C LYS A 53 6.58 1.40 -1.32
N PHE A 54 5.43 0.85 -0.92
CA PHE A 54 5.23 -0.59 -0.86
C PHE A 54 4.49 -1.14 -2.07
N LEU A 55 4.20 -0.29 -3.04
CA LEU A 55 3.41 -0.69 -4.19
C LEU A 55 4.30 -1.33 -5.25
N LYS A 56 3.93 -2.54 -5.68
CA LYS A 56 4.65 -3.22 -6.75
C LYS A 56 3.68 -3.59 -7.86
N GLU A 57 4.24 -3.90 -9.03
CA GLU A 57 3.42 -4.28 -10.18
C GLU A 57 2.54 -5.46 -9.85
N GLY A 58 1.29 -5.37 -10.25
CA GLY A 58 0.34 -6.43 -10.01
C GLY A 58 -0.36 -6.35 -8.68
N GLU A 59 0.06 -5.42 -7.80
CA GLU A 59 -0.56 -5.29 -6.50
C GLU A 59 -1.91 -4.60 -6.63
N ASN A 60 -2.85 -4.96 -5.78
CA ASN A 60 -4.17 -4.36 -5.78
C ASN A 60 -4.16 -3.03 -5.04
N VAL A 61 -4.89 -2.06 -5.57
CA VAL A 61 -5.04 -0.75 -4.95
C VAL A 61 -6.52 -0.47 -4.84
N GLU A 62 -6.96 -0.07 -3.67
CA GLU A 62 -8.34 0.25 -3.45
C GLU A 62 -8.52 1.75 -3.56
N VAL A 63 -9.38 2.18 -4.44
CA VAL A 63 -9.59 3.60 -4.69
C VAL A 63 -11.02 3.95 -4.35
N LEU A 64 -11.19 4.96 -3.51
CA LEU A 64 -12.50 5.48 -3.17
C LEU A 64 -12.83 6.63 -4.11
N PHE A 65 -13.99 6.56 -4.69
CA PHE A 65 -14.45 7.57 -5.63
C PHE A 65 -15.68 8.29 -5.12
N HIS A 66 -15.81 9.54 -5.48
CA HIS A 66 -17.07 10.26 -5.34
C HIS A 66 -17.93 9.77 -6.50
N ALA A 67 -18.92 8.94 -6.21
CA ALA A 67 -19.64 8.23 -7.26
C ALA A 67 -20.27 9.15 -8.29
N ASP A 68 -20.85 10.26 -7.83
CA ASP A 68 -21.55 11.15 -8.74
C ASP A 68 -20.62 11.92 -9.67
N GLU A 69 -19.46 12.28 -9.20
CA GLU A 69 -18.53 13.08 -9.99
C GLU A 69 -17.41 12.26 -10.61
N GLY A 70 -17.30 11.01 -10.22
CA GLY A 70 -16.25 10.17 -10.75
C GLY A 70 -14.85 10.57 -10.33
N LEU A 71 -14.74 11.34 -9.24
CA LEU A 71 -13.44 11.82 -8.79
C LEU A 71 -12.86 10.89 -7.73
N PRO A 72 -11.59 10.55 -7.86
CA PRO A 72 -10.96 9.73 -6.82
C PRO A 72 -10.75 10.56 -5.55
N LEU A 73 -11.09 9.98 -4.42
CA LEU A 73 -10.97 10.64 -3.13
C LEU A 73 -9.76 10.15 -2.35
N SER A 74 -9.44 8.87 -2.47
CA SER A 74 -8.26 8.33 -1.83
C SER A 74 -7.90 7.01 -2.47
N ALA A 75 -6.66 6.61 -2.32
CA ALA A 75 -6.18 5.33 -2.83
C ALA A 75 -5.29 4.70 -1.77
N THR A 76 -5.56 3.45 -1.44
CA THR A 76 -4.82 2.76 -0.39
C THR A 76 -4.42 1.38 -0.86
N LEU A 77 -3.31 0.91 -0.30
CA LEU A 77 -2.86 -0.45 -0.53
C LEU A 77 -3.60 -1.39 0.42
N PRO A 78 -3.57 -2.69 0.15
CA PRO A 78 -4.09 -3.65 1.12
C PRO A 78 -3.36 -3.48 2.44
N SER A 79 -3.98 -3.91 3.51
CA SER A 79 -3.38 -3.80 4.85
C SER A 79 -2.04 -4.50 4.91
N HIS A 80 -1.88 -5.57 4.16
CA HIS A 80 -0.65 -6.35 4.13
C HIS A 80 -0.25 -6.57 2.70
N VAL A 81 1.06 -6.50 2.43
CA VAL A 81 1.61 -6.83 1.12
C VAL A 81 2.77 -7.77 1.31
N GLU A 82 3.09 -8.54 0.27
CA GLU A 82 4.22 -9.46 0.30
C GLU A 82 5.25 -8.94 -0.68
N LEU A 83 6.45 -8.68 -0.17
CA LEU A 83 7.54 -8.15 -0.99
C LEU A 83 8.80 -8.96 -0.77
N GLU A 84 9.60 -9.04 -1.81
CA GLU A 84 10.86 -9.74 -1.74
C GLU A 84 11.95 -8.79 -1.27
N ILE A 85 12.88 -9.30 -0.49
CA ILE A 85 14.00 -8.49 -0.01
C ILE A 85 15.07 -8.48 -1.08
N LEU A 86 15.37 -7.30 -1.62
CA LEU A 86 16.41 -7.16 -2.63
C LEU A 86 17.79 -7.06 -2.01
N HIS A 87 17.89 -6.34 -0.89
CA HIS A 87 19.19 -6.10 -0.28
C HIS A 87 19.05 -6.07 1.23
N THR A 88 19.93 -6.75 1.91
CA THR A 88 20.05 -6.66 3.35
C THR A 88 21.38 -7.26 3.72
N GLU A 89 21.90 -6.87 4.87
CA GLU A 89 23.18 -7.43 5.32
C GLU A 89 22.95 -8.65 6.18
N PRO A 90 23.93 -9.54 6.27
CA PRO A 90 23.80 -10.70 7.15
C PRO A 90 23.67 -10.23 8.59
N GLY A 91 22.87 -10.94 9.37
CA GLY A 91 22.77 -10.65 10.79
C GLY A 91 24.05 -11.07 11.48
N ILE A 92 24.67 -10.13 12.18
CA ILE A 92 25.93 -10.39 12.88
C ILE A 92 25.64 -10.58 14.35
N LYS A 93 25.98 -11.73 14.87
CA LYS A 93 25.63 -12.06 16.23
C LYS A 93 26.33 -11.23 17.28
N GLY A 94 27.50 -10.78 17.01
CA GLY A 94 28.31 -10.09 18.01
C GLY A 94 27.69 -8.82 18.53
N ASN A 95 26.80 -8.22 17.75
CA ASN A 95 26.21 -6.93 18.11
C ASN A 95 24.74 -7.00 18.40
N THR A 96 24.24 -8.17 18.77
CA THR A 96 22.81 -8.35 18.83
C THR A 96 22.21 -8.24 20.22
N ALA A 97 22.98 -7.83 21.19
CA ALA A 97 22.46 -7.76 22.55
C ALA A 97 21.18 -6.96 22.62
N THR A 98 21.09 -5.90 21.84
CA THR A 98 19.91 -5.06 21.86
C THR A 98 19.28 -4.90 20.50
N ASN A 99 19.93 -5.39 19.44
CA ASN A 99 19.42 -5.22 18.08
C ASN A 99 18.90 -6.54 17.57
N THR A 100 17.60 -6.66 17.53
CA THR A 100 16.97 -7.85 16.98
C THR A 100 16.51 -7.63 15.54
N PHE A 101 16.68 -6.42 15.02
CA PHE A 101 16.28 -6.08 13.67
C PHE A 101 17.43 -5.44 12.90
N LYS A 102 17.35 -5.50 11.60
CA LYS A 102 18.32 -4.87 10.71
C LYS A 102 17.58 -4.23 9.55
N PRO A 103 18.18 -3.23 8.91
CA PRO A 103 17.52 -2.61 7.76
C PRO A 103 17.59 -3.50 6.52
N ALA A 104 16.57 -3.44 5.70
CA ALA A 104 16.50 -4.17 4.46
C ALA A 104 15.80 -3.31 3.42
N THR A 105 16.11 -3.56 2.16
CA THR A 105 15.47 -2.88 1.04
C THR A 105 14.61 -3.88 0.30
N THR A 106 13.35 -3.53 0.09
CA THR A 106 12.41 -4.40 -0.61
C THR A 106 12.53 -4.20 -2.12
N GLU A 107 11.86 -5.08 -2.87
CA GLU A 107 11.87 -4.99 -4.33
C GLU A 107 11.26 -3.69 -4.84
N THR A 108 10.47 -3.00 -4.04
CA THR A 108 9.91 -1.71 -4.41
C THR A 108 10.82 -0.54 -4.06
N GLY A 109 11.96 -0.82 -3.44
CA GLY A 109 12.88 0.23 -3.02
C GLY A 109 12.59 0.78 -1.64
N ALA A 110 11.60 0.24 -0.95
CA ALA A 110 11.26 0.71 0.39
C ALA A 110 12.23 0.14 1.42
N SER A 111 12.55 0.93 2.42
CA SER A 111 13.42 0.50 3.49
C SER A 111 12.57 0.08 4.69
N ILE A 112 12.89 -1.06 5.26
CA ILE A 112 12.10 -1.60 6.36
C ILE A 112 13.04 -2.37 7.29
N ASN A 113 12.68 -2.42 8.56
CA ASN A 113 13.45 -3.20 9.52
C ASN A 113 12.91 -4.62 9.57
N VAL A 114 13.81 -5.59 9.47
CA VAL A 114 13.45 -7.00 9.47
C VAL A 114 14.25 -7.73 10.51
N PRO A 115 13.78 -8.92 10.97
CA PRO A 115 14.58 -9.72 11.90
C PRO A 115 15.91 -10.11 11.28
N LEU A 116 16.87 -10.42 12.13
CA LEU A 116 18.22 -10.73 11.66
C LEU A 116 18.30 -11.97 10.78
N PHE A 117 17.33 -12.88 10.88
CA PHE A 117 17.38 -14.10 10.08
C PHE A 117 16.89 -13.93 8.64
N ILE A 118 16.40 -12.75 8.30
CA ILE A 118 15.92 -12.50 6.93
C ILE A 118 17.12 -12.29 6.02
N ASN A 119 17.08 -12.92 4.85
CA ASN A 119 18.16 -12.82 3.87
C ASN A 119 17.65 -12.24 2.56
N GLU A 120 18.58 -11.85 1.71
CA GLU A 120 18.22 -11.39 0.36
C GLU A 120 17.51 -12.52 -0.36
N GLY A 121 16.43 -12.18 -1.06
CA GLY A 121 15.64 -13.17 -1.75
C GLY A 121 14.47 -13.71 -0.94
N ASP A 122 14.44 -13.43 0.35
CA ASP A 122 13.31 -13.86 1.16
C ASP A 122 12.10 -12.96 0.87
N LYS A 123 10.93 -13.56 0.87
CA LYS A 123 9.69 -12.82 0.72
C LYS A 123 9.08 -12.62 2.10
N ILE A 124 8.69 -11.40 2.40
CA ILE A 124 8.11 -11.10 3.70
C ILE A 124 6.76 -10.43 3.56
N LYS A 125 5.94 -10.57 4.59
CA LYS A 125 4.67 -9.89 4.67
C LYS A 125 4.89 -8.60 5.47
N ILE A 126 4.36 -7.51 4.98
CA ILE A 126 4.55 -6.18 5.56
C ILE A 126 3.19 -5.57 5.86
N ASP A 127 3.10 -4.92 7.03
CA ASP A 127 1.94 -4.12 7.38
C ASP A 127 2.12 -2.77 6.70
N THR A 128 1.29 -2.44 5.74
CA THR A 128 1.46 -1.22 4.95
C THR A 128 1.16 0.05 5.75
N GLU A 129 0.28 -0.05 6.73
CA GLU A 129 -0.04 1.12 7.53
C GLU A 129 1.08 1.50 8.47
N LYS A 130 1.70 0.51 9.08
CA LYS A 130 2.79 0.75 10.03
C LYS A 130 4.16 0.71 9.37
N GLY A 131 4.23 0.16 8.17
CA GLY A 131 5.51 -0.01 7.49
C GLY A 131 6.41 -0.98 8.22
N SER A 132 5.84 -2.03 8.79
CA SER A 132 6.60 -2.95 9.61
C SER A 132 6.48 -4.39 9.12
N TYR A 133 7.50 -5.17 9.47
CA TYR A 133 7.56 -6.59 9.14
C TYR A 133 6.53 -7.36 9.96
N ILE A 134 5.87 -8.32 9.33
CA ILE A 134 4.93 -9.18 10.03
C ILE A 134 5.49 -10.59 10.13
N GLU A 135 5.85 -11.19 9.01
CA GLU A 135 6.36 -12.57 9.01
C GLU A 135 7.02 -12.87 7.67
N ARG A 136 7.83 -13.91 7.68
CA ARG A 136 8.44 -14.40 6.44
C ARG A 136 7.44 -15.33 5.76
N VAL A 137 7.27 -15.12 4.47
CA VAL A 137 6.32 -15.92 3.71
C VAL A 137 7.03 -17.15 3.18
N LYS A 138 6.42 -18.30 3.37
CA LYS A 138 6.98 -19.51 2.83
C LYS A 138 6.71 -19.56 1.35
N GLN A 139 7.70 -19.94 0.62
CA GLN A 139 7.53 -20.08 -0.83
C GLN A 139 7.33 -21.53 -1.22
#